data_5c77fa9ad9fc23d9a889628b46b61470
#
_entry.id   5c77fa9ad9fc23d9a889628b46b61470
#
_cell.length_a   1.000
_cell.length_b   1.000
_cell.length_c   1.000
_cell.angle_alpha   90.00
_cell.angle_beta   90.00
_cell.angle_gamma   90.00
#
_symmetry.space_group_name_H-M   'P 1'
#
loop_
_entity.id
_entity.type
_entity.pdbx_description
1 polymer ?
#
loop_
_entity_poly.entity_id
_entity_poly.type
_entity_poly.pdbx_seq_one_letter_code
_entity_poly.pdbx_strand_id
1 'polypeptide(L)'
;MSEVSYSNVPPMMAAIRGGDIETLRSLLHAGHSPNEPQCYQVTIGAWPREEEASPLELAVLENRMDMVQLLIECGADLTHNPEELLCGSLRSQDLTLFSFLVDVGVRIPATQRDICRLFLHLVDRDEPNVLPILKRMGMDLKHSGGEALRSMASHGNQLLVEYLIQNGADINYHKPDM
;
A
#
# COMPACT_ATOMS: atom_id res chain seq x y z
N MET A 1 11.46 -2.93 -23.87
CA MET A 1 10.51 -2.44 -22.84
C MET A 1 9.13 -2.64 -23.43
N SER A 2 8.26 -3.41 -22.76
CA SER A 2 6.89 -3.63 -23.24
C SER A 2 6.12 -2.33 -23.12
N GLU A 3 5.52 -1.88 -24.23
CA GLU A 3 4.70 -0.67 -24.26
C GLU A 3 3.44 -0.91 -23.42
N VAL A 4 3.15 -0.02 -22.49
CA VAL A 4 1.93 -0.07 -21.67
C VAL A 4 0.97 0.98 -22.18
N SER A 5 -0.22 0.58 -22.55
CA SER A 5 -1.28 1.49 -22.99
C SER A 5 -2.56 1.30 -22.20
N TYR A 6 -3.36 2.33 -22.12
CA TYR A 6 -4.61 2.37 -21.35
C TYR A 6 -5.76 2.76 -22.26
N SER A 7 -6.90 2.07 -22.10
CA SER A 7 -8.13 2.39 -22.84
C SER A 7 -9.35 2.31 -21.91
N ASN A 8 -10.42 3.00 -22.32
CA ASN A 8 -11.66 3.11 -21.55
C ASN A 8 -11.42 3.64 -20.11
N VAL A 9 -10.48 4.58 -19.97
CA VAL A 9 -10.14 5.16 -18.67
C VAL A 9 -11.21 6.17 -18.26
N PRO A 10 -11.90 5.99 -17.13
CA PRO A 10 -12.88 6.95 -16.62
C PRO A 10 -12.25 8.31 -16.34
N PRO A 11 -13.01 9.42 -16.42
CA PRO A 11 -12.46 10.78 -16.28
C PRO A 11 -11.67 11.02 -15.01
N MET A 12 -12.14 10.49 -13.86
CA MET A 12 -11.45 10.64 -12.58
C MET A 12 -10.11 9.90 -12.58
N MET A 13 -10.08 8.67 -13.11
CA MET A 13 -8.85 7.89 -13.23
C MET A 13 -7.86 8.52 -14.22
N ALA A 14 -8.37 9.11 -15.30
CA ALA A 14 -7.55 9.85 -16.25
C ALA A 14 -6.92 11.10 -15.62
N ALA A 15 -7.68 11.86 -14.83
CA ALA A 15 -7.20 13.02 -14.09
C ALA A 15 -6.07 12.63 -13.11
N ILE A 16 -6.26 11.53 -12.34
CA ILE A 16 -5.25 11.05 -11.39
C ILE A 16 -3.95 10.65 -12.12
N ARG A 17 -4.04 9.89 -13.19
CA ARG A 17 -2.87 9.47 -13.97
C ARG A 17 -2.15 10.66 -14.61
N GLY A 18 -2.92 11.60 -15.13
CA GLY A 18 -2.38 12.83 -15.74
C GLY A 18 -1.82 13.83 -14.73
N GLY A 19 -2.10 13.66 -13.43
CA GLY A 19 -1.70 14.64 -12.41
C GLY A 19 -2.54 15.91 -12.44
N ASP A 20 -3.74 15.87 -13.03
CA ASP A 20 -4.65 17.01 -13.14
C ASP A 20 -5.56 17.12 -11.91
N ILE A 21 -5.04 17.78 -10.88
CA ILE A 21 -5.74 17.95 -9.60
C ILE A 21 -7.00 18.84 -9.75
N GLU A 22 -7.00 19.79 -10.68
CA GLU A 22 -8.14 20.68 -10.88
C GLU A 22 -9.33 19.94 -11.52
N THR A 23 -9.07 19.08 -12.49
CA THR A 23 -10.10 18.18 -13.03
C THR A 23 -10.61 17.23 -11.98
N LEU A 24 -9.73 16.62 -11.17
CA LEU A 24 -10.13 15.74 -10.07
C LEU A 24 -11.02 16.48 -9.06
N ARG A 25 -10.64 17.69 -8.65
CA ARG A 25 -11.43 18.55 -7.74
C ARG A 25 -12.81 18.87 -8.34
N SER A 26 -12.86 19.21 -9.61
CA SER A 26 -14.10 19.55 -10.30
C SER A 26 -15.05 18.35 -10.36
N LEU A 27 -14.56 17.15 -10.62
CA LEU A 27 -15.34 15.92 -10.63
C LEU A 27 -15.91 15.60 -9.24
N LEU A 28 -15.09 15.71 -8.19
CA LEU A 28 -15.54 15.50 -6.81
C LEU A 28 -16.60 16.52 -6.37
N HIS A 29 -16.46 17.80 -6.74
CA HIS A 29 -17.48 18.83 -6.49
C HIS A 29 -18.75 18.61 -7.32
N ALA A 30 -18.67 17.99 -8.48
CA ALA A 30 -19.82 17.59 -9.28
C ALA A 30 -20.58 16.38 -8.71
N GLY A 31 -20.10 15.81 -7.59
CA GLY A 31 -20.74 14.71 -6.87
C GLY A 31 -20.28 13.31 -7.30
N HIS A 32 -19.21 13.19 -8.06
CA HIS A 32 -18.61 11.87 -8.30
C HIS A 32 -18.05 11.31 -7.00
N SER A 33 -18.35 10.04 -6.73
CA SER A 33 -17.90 9.37 -5.50
C SER A 33 -16.41 9.11 -5.52
N PRO A 34 -15.65 9.44 -4.46
CA PRO A 34 -14.25 9.05 -4.32
C PRO A 34 -14.06 7.56 -4.01
N ASN A 35 -15.17 6.83 -3.73
CA ASN A 35 -15.15 5.45 -3.24
C ASN A 35 -15.63 4.43 -4.27
N GLU A 36 -16.16 4.88 -5.40
CA GLU A 36 -16.65 3.98 -6.43
C GLU A 36 -15.48 3.41 -7.22
N PRO A 37 -15.26 2.07 -7.17
CA PRO A 37 -14.23 1.43 -7.97
C PRO A 37 -14.53 1.61 -9.46
N GLN A 38 -13.50 1.88 -10.23
CA GLN A 38 -13.62 2.16 -11.66
C GLN A 38 -12.79 1.17 -12.47
N CYS A 39 -13.42 0.56 -13.45
CA CYS A 39 -12.78 -0.39 -14.37
C CYS A 39 -12.13 0.35 -15.55
N TYR A 40 -10.94 -0.08 -15.92
CA TYR A 40 -10.22 0.40 -17.09
C TYR A 40 -9.38 -0.73 -17.67
N GLN A 41 -9.02 -0.59 -18.95
CA GLN A 41 -8.19 -1.60 -19.61
C GLN A 41 -6.73 -1.17 -19.66
N VAL A 42 -5.87 -2.10 -19.23
CA VAL A 42 -4.41 -1.97 -19.33
C VAL A 42 -3.91 -2.99 -20.34
N THR A 43 -3.19 -2.55 -21.33
CA THR A 43 -2.55 -3.44 -22.32
C THR A 43 -1.05 -3.42 -22.12
N ILE A 44 -0.48 -4.58 -21.82
CA ILE A 44 0.97 -4.77 -21.65
C ILE A 44 1.45 -5.68 -22.81
N GLY A 45 2.13 -5.08 -23.76
CA GLY A 45 2.48 -5.77 -25.02
C GLY A 45 1.22 -6.13 -25.83
N ALA A 46 0.94 -7.43 -26.06
CA ALA A 46 -0.22 -7.89 -26.81
C ALA A 46 -1.40 -8.35 -25.94
N TRP A 47 -1.33 -8.21 -24.63
CA TRP A 47 -2.30 -8.77 -23.68
C TRP A 47 -3.09 -7.69 -22.97
N PRO A 48 -4.36 -7.45 -23.34
CA PRO A 48 -5.24 -6.57 -22.60
C PRO A 48 -5.69 -7.24 -21.28
N ARG A 49 -5.73 -6.48 -20.22
CA ARG A 49 -6.30 -6.85 -18.92
C ARG A 49 -7.28 -5.78 -18.48
N GLU A 50 -8.36 -6.23 -17.87
CA GLU A 50 -9.26 -5.34 -17.15
C GLU A 50 -8.74 -5.21 -15.72
N GLU A 51 -8.57 -3.98 -15.27
CA GLU A 51 -8.19 -3.66 -13.90
C GLU A 51 -9.27 -2.78 -13.27
N GLU A 52 -9.51 -3.01 -11.99
CA GLU A 52 -10.45 -2.25 -11.19
C GLU A 52 -9.68 -1.68 -10.01
N ALA A 53 -9.86 -0.39 -9.76
CA ALA A 53 -9.29 0.27 -8.61
C ALA A 53 -10.19 1.42 -8.14
N SER A 54 -10.13 1.74 -6.86
CA SER A 54 -10.69 2.99 -6.36
C SER A 54 -9.81 4.17 -6.78
N PRO A 55 -10.36 5.39 -6.86
CA PRO A 55 -9.57 6.60 -7.10
C PRO A 55 -8.41 6.76 -6.12
N LEU A 56 -8.63 6.43 -4.84
CA LEU A 56 -7.59 6.51 -3.82
C LEU A 56 -6.46 5.49 -4.06
N GLU A 57 -6.79 4.24 -4.39
CA GLU A 57 -5.79 3.22 -4.72
C GLU A 57 -4.91 3.65 -5.90
N LEU A 58 -5.54 4.17 -6.95
CA LEU A 58 -4.79 4.66 -8.11
C LEU A 58 -3.89 5.84 -7.75
N ALA A 59 -4.38 6.82 -6.99
CA ALA A 59 -3.60 7.98 -6.56
C ALA A 59 -2.37 7.57 -5.72
N VAL A 60 -2.54 6.56 -4.88
CA VAL A 60 -1.43 5.96 -4.10
C VAL A 60 -0.44 5.25 -5.01
N LEU A 61 -0.91 4.43 -5.95
CA LEU A 61 -0.06 3.71 -6.91
C LEU A 61 0.76 4.65 -7.81
N GLU A 62 0.18 5.79 -8.18
CA GLU A 62 0.83 6.83 -8.98
C GLU A 62 1.68 7.80 -8.12
N ASN A 63 1.76 7.56 -6.80
CA ASN A 63 2.49 8.38 -5.83
C ASN A 63 2.10 9.87 -5.87
N ARG A 64 0.79 10.15 -6.00
CA ARG A 64 0.23 11.50 -6.08
C ARG A 64 -0.27 11.97 -4.72
N MET A 65 0.65 12.47 -3.88
CA MET A 65 0.35 12.89 -2.51
C MET A 65 -0.77 13.95 -2.44
N ASP A 66 -0.73 14.94 -3.30
CA ASP A 66 -1.72 16.02 -3.41
C ASP A 66 -3.13 15.50 -3.71
N MET A 67 -3.24 14.55 -4.61
CA MET A 67 -4.51 13.90 -4.96
C MET A 67 -5.00 12.95 -3.88
N VAL A 68 -4.08 12.23 -3.22
CA VAL A 68 -4.41 11.39 -2.06
C VAL A 68 -5.02 12.25 -0.95
N GLN A 69 -4.41 13.40 -0.64
CA GLN A 69 -4.94 14.33 0.35
C GLN A 69 -6.34 14.83 -0.03
N LEU A 70 -6.52 15.28 -1.28
CA LEU A 70 -7.82 15.75 -1.78
C LEU A 70 -8.89 14.69 -1.70
N LEU A 71 -8.59 13.44 -2.09
CA LEU A 71 -9.55 12.33 -2.03
C LEU A 71 -9.96 12.01 -0.59
N ILE A 72 -9.00 12.02 0.35
CA ILE A 72 -9.27 11.81 1.78
C ILE A 72 -10.14 12.95 2.34
N GLU A 73 -9.85 14.21 2.01
CA GLU A 73 -10.66 15.37 2.39
C GLU A 73 -12.10 15.27 1.85
N CYS A 74 -12.28 14.65 0.68
CA CYS A 74 -13.58 14.39 0.07
C CYS A 74 -14.25 13.09 0.55
N GLY A 75 -13.71 12.43 1.58
CA GLY A 75 -14.32 11.27 2.21
C GLY A 75 -13.98 9.92 1.56
N ALA A 76 -12.80 9.79 0.98
CA ALA A 76 -12.32 8.50 0.52
C ALA A 76 -12.19 7.50 1.69
N ASP A 77 -12.66 6.28 1.47
CA ASP A 77 -12.66 5.21 2.46
C ASP A 77 -11.26 4.60 2.61
N LEU A 78 -10.68 4.77 3.80
CA LEU A 78 -9.37 4.23 4.15
C LEU A 78 -9.42 2.77 4.62
N THR A 79 -10.63 2.22 4.81
CA THR A 79 -10.84 0.85 5.30
C THR A 79 -11.02 -0.16 4.18
N HIS A 80 -11.25 0.32 2.95
CA HIS A 80 -11.30 -0.52 1.76
C HIS A 80 -9.88 -0.80 1.27
N ASN A 81 -9.49 -2.07 1.25
CA ASN A 81 -8.15 -2.53 0.83
C ASN A 81 -6.96 -1.79 1.48
N PRO A 82 -6.90 -1.64 2.83
CA PRO A 82 -5.83 -0.89 3.49
C PRO A 82 -4.44 -1.49 3.22
N GLU A 83 -4.35 -2.79 2.95
CA GLU A 83 -3.12 -3.47 2.55
C GLU A 83 -2.61 -2.95 1.20
N GLU A 84 -3.50 -2.86 0.20
CA GLU A 84 -3.12 -2.35 -1.13
C GLU A 84 -2.69 -0.87 -1.07
N LEU A 85 -3.33 -0.06 -0.23
CA LEU A 85 -2.92 1.33 -0.01
C LEU A 85 -1.50 1.40 0.58
N LEU A 86 -1.21 0.62 1.62
CA LEU A 86 0.11 0.65 2.25
C LEU A 86 1.18 0.01 1.35
N CYS A 87 0.91 -1.14 0.73
CA CYS A 87 1.85 -1.76 -0.20
C CYS A 87 2.08 -0.90 -1.45
N GLY A 88 1.02 -0.25 -1.97
CA GLY A 88 1.11 0.66 -3.09
C GLY A 88 2.02 1.86 -2.81
N SER A 89 1.90 2.45 -1.62
CA SER A 89 2.73 3.58 -1.19
C SER A 89 4.22 3.24 -1.03
N LEU A 90 4.54 1.96 -0.87
CA LEU A 90 5.92 1.49 -0.80
C LEU A 90 6.59 1.31 -2.17
N ARG A 91 5.89 1.51 -3.27
CA ARG A 91 6.50 1.44 -4.62
C ARG A 91 7.44 2.62 -4.90
N SER A 92 7.19 3.76 -4.27
CA SER A 92 8.12 4.90 -4.27
C SER A 92 9.30 4.63 -3.32
N GLN A 93 10.46 5.20 -3.62
CA GLN A 93 11.60 5.17 -2.68
C GLN A 93 11.40 6.11 -1.48
N ASP A 94 10.48 7.06 -1.61
CA ASP A 94 10.13 8.00 -0.55
C ASP A 94 8.99 7.42 0.32
N LEU A 95 9.20 7.31 1.61
CA LEU A 95 8.22 6.81 2.58
C LEU A 95 7.23 7.89 3.05
N THR A 96 7.25 9.07 2.46
CA THR A 96 6.39 10.20 2.87
C THR A 96 4.92 9.83 2.74
N LEU A 97 4.52 9.25 1.60
CA LEU A 97 3.14 8.80 1.38
C LEU A 97 2.74 7.66 2.32
N PHE A 98 3.63 6.70 2.55
CA PHE A 98 3.39 5.61 3.50
C PHE A 98 3.18 6.16 4.93
N SER A 99 4.06 7.04 5.40
CA SER A 99 3.93 7.67 6.71
C SER A 99 2.64 8.47 6.84
N PHE A 100 2.28 9.22 5.81
CA PHE A 100 1.03 9.98 5.75
C PHE A 100 -0.20 9.07 5.88
N LEU A 101 -0.27 7.97 5.12
CA LEU A 101 -1.39 7.02 5.20
C LEU A 101 -1.52 6.41 6.60
N VAL A 102 -0.40 6.09 7.25
CA VAL A 102 -0.40 5.62 8.64
C VAL A 102 -0.89 6.71 9.60
N ASP A 103 -0.50 7.97 9.40
CA ASP A 103 -0.88 9.10 10.26
C ASP A 103 -2.37 9.43 10.15
N VAL A 104 -2.95 9.36 8.96
CA VAL A 104 -4.39 9.55 8.75
C VAL A 104 -5.25 8.37 9.19
N GLY A 105 -4.63 7.27 9.64
CA GLY A 105 -5.32 6.17 10.29
C GLY A 105 -5.51 4.91 9.47
N VAL A 106 -4.86 4.75 8.32
CA VAL A 106 -4.85 3.46 7.61
C VAL A 106 -4.22 2.40 8.51
N ARG A 107 -4.95 1.31 8.74
CA ARG A 107 -4.53 0.18 9.59
C ARG A 107 -4.77 -1.12 8.85
N ILE A 108 -3.78 -1.99 8.86
CA ILE A 108 -3.96 -3.37 8.37
C ILE A 108 -4.61 -4.17 9.50
N PRO A 109 -5.72 -4.89 9.23
CA PRO A 109 -6.20 -5.90 10.16
C PRO A 109 -5.04 -6.84 10.47
N ALA A 110 -4.83 -7.14 11.75
CA ALA A 110 -3.67 -7.92 12.22
C ALA A 110 -3.72 -9.39 11.81
N THR A 111 -4.01 -9.66 10.53
CA THR A 111 -3.83 -10.99 9.97
C THR A 111 -2.36 -11.20 9.67
N GLN A 112 -1.85 -12.35 10.03
CA GLN A 112 -0.44 -12.72 9.92
C GLN A 112 0.09 -12.64 8.47
N ARG A 113 -0.77 -12.89 7.48
CA ARG A 113 -0.42 -12.87 6.06
C ARG A 113 -0.13 -11.44 5.55
N ASP A 114 -0.95 -10.47 5.94
CA ASP A 114 -0.87 -9.08 5.49
C ASP A 114 0.38 -8.39 6.05
N ILE A 115 0.70 -8.71 7.29
CA ILE A 115 1.92 -8.26 7.97
C ILE A 115 3.17 -8.81 7.26
N CYS A 116 3.20 -10.09 6.93
CA CYS A 116 4.34 -10.70 6.23
C CYS A 116 4.53 -10.10 4.83
N ARG A 117 3.44 -9.83 4.11
CA ARG A 117 3.50 -9.21 2.78
C ARG A 117 4.07 -7.81 2.85
N LEU A 118 3.61 -6.99 3.82
CA LEU A 118 4.17 -5.67 4.07
C LEU A 118 5.67 -5.74 4.41
N PHE A 119 6.05 -6.65 5.31
CA PHE A 119 7.47 -6.86 5.65
C PHE A 119 8.31 -7.26 4.44
N LEU A 120 7.83 -8.14 3.58
CA LEU A 120 8.54 -8.53 2.36
C LEU A 120 8.81 -7.34 1.45
N HIS A 121 7.84 -6.44 1.26
CA HIS A 121 8.04 -5.21 0.50
C HIS A 121 9.03 -4.24 1.15
N LEU A 122 9.17 -4.29 2.49
CA LEU A 122 10.08 -3.43 3.25
C LEU A 122 11.51 -3.97 3.30
N VAL A 123 11.67 -5.30 3.22
CA VAL A 123 12.98 -5.98 3.25
C VAL A 123 13.86 -5.60 2.08
N ASP A 124 13.27 -5.50 0.90
CA ASP A 124 14.02 -5.16 -0.33
C ASP A 124 14.60 -3.74 -0.31
N ARG A 125 14.30 -2.94 0.73
CA ARG A 125 14.66 -1.52 0.78
C ARG A 125 15.83 -1.16 1.69
N ASP A 126 16.24 -2.06 2.55
CA ASP A 126 17.35 -1.79 3.51
C ASP A 126 17.14 -0.51 4.37
N GLU A 127 15.86 -0.12 4.62
CA GLU A 127 15.54 1.13 5.29
C GLU A 127 15.21 0.94 6.78
N PRO A 128 16.06 1.41 7.70
CA PRO A 128 15.80 1.34 9.14
C PRO A 128 14.62 2.20 9.60
N ASN A 129 14.18 3.17 8.79
CA ASN A 129 13.11 4.11 9.12
C ASN A 129 11.71 3.50 9.09
N VAL A 130 11.53 2.35 8.48
CA VAL A 130 10.24 1.66 8.37
C VAL A 130 9.80 1.06 9.70
N LEU A 131 10.73 0.60 10.50
CA LEU A 131 10.47 -0.10 11.75
C LEU A 131 9.71 0.74 12.80
N PRO A 132 10.08 2.01 13.03
CA PRO A 132 9.28 2.90 13.89
C PRO A 132 7.84 3.09 13.40
N ILE A 133 7.62 3.12 12.10
CA ILE A 133 6.29 3.29 11.51
C ILE A 133 5.44 2.05 11.76
N LEU A 134 5.98 0.86 11.56
CA LEU A 134 5.30 -0.41 11.84
C LEU A 134 4.88 -0.52 13.32
N LYS A 135 5.74 -0.07 14.23
CA LYS A 135 5.42 0.01 15.66
C LYS A 135 4.25 0.96 15.93
N ARG A 136 4.22 2.12 15.26
CA ARG A 136 3.10 3.09 15.36
C ARG A 136 1.79 2.53 14.81
N MET A 137 1.84 1.62 13.85
CA MET A 137 0.67 0.89 13.34
C MET A 137 0.05 -0.08 14.37
N GLY A 138 0.67 -0.23 15.55
CA GLY A 138 0.18 -1.10 16.60
C GLY A 138 0.37 -2.59 16.30
N MET A 139 1.34 -2.94 15.46
CA MET A 139 1.64 -4.34 15.16
C MET A 139 2.10 -5.07 16.42
N ASP A 140 1.36 -6.10 16.82
CA ASP A 140 1.77 -7.00 17.90
C ASP A 140 2.81 -7.99 17.38
N LEU A 141 4.08 -7.61 17.53
CA LEU A 141 5.20 -8.42 17.07
C LEU A 141 5.35 -9.74 17.87
N LYS A 142 4.73 -9.86 19.05
CA LYS A 142 4.77 -11.10 19.82
C LYS A 142 3.97 -12.22 19.14
N HIS A 143 2.80 -11.88 18.59
CA HIS A 143 1.93 -12.86 17.96
C HIS A 143 2.20 -13.00 16.45
N SER A 144 2.54 -11.92 15.78
CA SER A 144 2.75 -11.90 14.32
C SER A 144 4.22 -11.95 13.91
N GLY A 145 5.13 -11.65 14.85
CA GLY A 145 6.55 -11.49 14.57
C GLY A 145 7.28 -12.79 14.22
N GLY A 146 6.79 -13.95 14.66
CA GLY A 146 7.48 -15.22 14.43
C GLY A 146 7.52 -15.63 12.96
N GLU A 147 6.43 -15.46 12.21
CA GLU A 147 6.43 -15.74 10.77
C GLU A 147 7.23 -14.68 9.99
N ALA A 148 7.12 -13.41 10.38
CA ALA A 148 7.94 -12.34 9.84
C ALA A 148 9.44 -12.65 10.07
N LEU A 149 9.81 -13.04 11.30
CA LEU A 149 11.18 -13.40 11.66
C LEU A 149 11.73 -14.54 10.77
N ARG A 150 10.95 -15.60 10.57
CA ARG A 150 11.31 -16.71 9.70
C ARG A 150 11.51 -16.27 8.25
N SER A 151 10.60 -15.43 7.76
CA SER A 151 10.68 -14.89 6.39
C SER A 151 11.93 -14.02 6.23
N MET A 152 12.21 -13.12 7.18
CA MET A 152 13.38 -12.24 7.16
C MET A 152 14.69 -13.02 7.26
N ALA A 153 14.75 -14.06 8.10
CA ALA A 153 15.90 -14.94 8.22
C ALA A 153 16.17 -15.68 6.89
N SER A 154 15.13 -16.12 6.18
CA SER A 154 15.28 -16.77 4.87
C SER A 154 15.80 -15.83 3.77
N HIS A 155 15.54 -14.54 3.89
CA HIS A 155 16.04 -13.50 2.96
C HIS A 155 17.39 -12.91 3.38
N GLY A 156 17.95 -13.34 4.53
CA GLY A 156 19.24 -12.89 5.00
C GLY A 156 19.28 -11.46 5.54
N ASN A 157 18.13 -10.84 5.83
CA ASN A 157 18.08 -9.48 6.37
C ASN A 157 18.32 -9.46 7.89
N GLN A 158 19.61 -9.40 8.26
CA GLN A 158 20.07 -9.46 9.65
C GLN A 158 19.50 -8.30 10.49
N LEU A 159 19.43 -7.09 9.96
CA LEU A 159 18.95 -5.92 10.71
C LEU A 159 17.49 -6.07 11.14
N LEU A 160 16.63 -6.56 10.24
CA LEU A 160 15.24 -6.82 10.56
C LEU A 160 15.05 -8.00 11.51
N VAL A 161 15.85 -9.04 11.36
CA VAL A 161 15.87 -10.19 12.27
C VAL A 161 16.20 -9.72 13.70
N GLU A 162 17.28 -8.97 13.88
CA GLU A 162 17.68 -8.41 15.18
C GLU A 162 16.59 -7.51 15.77
N TYR A 163 16.00 -6.63 14.95
CA TYR A 163 14.93 -5.77 15.38
C TYR A 163 13.69 -6.54 15.84
N LEU A 164 13.23 -7.54 15.08
CA LEU A 164 12.08 -8.36 15.44
C LEU A 164 12.32 -9.08 16.77
N ILE A 165 13.51 -9.65 16.97
CA ILE A 165 13.88 -10.31 18.22
C ILE A 165 13.87 -9.32 19.39
N GLN A 166 14.50 -8.13 19.23
CA GLN A 166 14.53 -7.09 20.26
C GLN A 166 13.13 -6.60 20.65
N ASN A 167 12.17 -6.64 19.74
CA ASN A 167 10.78 -6.25 19.98
C ASN A 167 9.85 -7.43 20.36
N GLY A 168 10.42 -8.59 20.68
CA GLY A 168 9.71 -9.69 21.31
C GLY A 168 9.10 -10.70 20.35
N ALA A 169 9.56 -10.74 19.09
CA ALA A 169 9.17 -11.81 18.18
C ALA A 169 9.63 -13.17 18.72
N ASP A 170 8.76 -14.17 18.64
CA ASP A 170 9.07 -15.51 19.11
C ASP A 170 10.03 -16.22 18.15
N ILE A 171 11.27 -16.43 18.63
CA ILE A 171 12.31 -17.13 17.86
C ILE A 171 12.01 -18.63 17.69
N ASN A 172 11.15 -19.18 18.53
CA ASN A 172 10.75 -20.59 18.50
C ASN A 172 9.40 -20.80 17.79
N TYR A 173 8.94 -19.78 17.07
CA TYR A 173 7.67 -19.86 16.35
C TYR A 173 7.63 -21.06 15.40
N HIS A 174 6.71 -21.96 15.64
CA HIS A 174 6.38 -23.07 14.75
C HIS A 174 5.02 -22.78 14.11
N LYS A 175 5.01 -22.81 12.77
CA LYS A 175 3.72 -22.69 12.07
C LYS A 175 2.86 -23.87 12.48
N PRO A 176 1.63 -23.62 12.99
CA PRO A 176 0.72 -24.73 13.26
C PRO A 176 0.50 -25.53 11.98
N ASP A 177 0.66 -26.84 12.04
CA ASP A 177 0.30 -27.73 10.93
C ASP A 177 -1.19 -27.56 10.63
N MET A 178 -1.51 -27.23 9.37
CA MET A 178 -2.89 -27.18 8.88
C MET A 178 -3.40 -28.58 8.59
#